data_60056649d6eac3aa37c059060f42d41c
#
_entry.id   60056649d6eac3aa37c059060f42d41c
#
_cell.length_a   1.000
_cell.length_b   1.000
_cell.length_c   1.000
_cell.angle_alpha   90.00
_cell.angle_beta   90.00
_cell.angle_gamma   90.00
#
_symmetry.space_group_name_H-M   'P 1'
#
loop_
_entity.id
_entity.type
_entity.pdbx_description
1 polymer ?
#
loop_
_entity_poly.entity_id
_entity_poly.type
_entity_poly.pdbx_seq_one_letter_code
_entity_poly.pdbx_strand_id
1 'polypeptide(L)'
;VYIGKELKEEWTLLSNEIKGFEFEKGYRYQLNVVESKVEDPKEGESKVAYKLTEVIAKTPVLKEDGIYVYMQTNVGDIVGKLYMDRAPLTVANFVGLAEGTLPNTARPLGNPYYDSLIFHRVIPGFMVQGGDPTGTGSGGPGYKFKNETHPQLQHSKPGIFSMANSGPNTNGSQFFITHNATSWLDGAYNIFGEVILGQDIVTLMGNVPKNSNNKPNSPIIMKKVSIIRIGDAAKKFDANETFTKLK
;
A
#
# COMPACT_ATOMS: atom_id res chain seq x y z
N VAL A 1 17.39 -6.98 16.06
CA VAL A 1 17.81 -6.85 14.65
C VAL A 1 18.84 -7.94 14.37
N TYR A 2 18.73 -8.61 13.25
CA TYR A 2 19.70 -9.63 12.82
C TYR A 2 20.43 -9.09 11.59
N ILE A 3 21.74 -9.30 11.53
CA ILE A 3 22.57 -8.94 10.36
C ILE A 3 23.18 -10.19 9.73
N GLY A 4 23.31 -10.19 8.41
CA GLY A 4 24.07 -11.20 7.65
C GLY A 4 24.96 -10.49 6.64
N LYS A 5 26.20 -10.95 6.46
CA LYS A 5 27.19 -10.32 5.56
C LYS A 5 26.96 -10.60 4.07
N GLU A 6 26.04 -11.42 3.71
CA GLU A 6 25.50 -11.69 2.35
C GLU A 6 24.18 -12.41 2.53
N LEU A 7 23.39 -12.64 1.48
CA LEU A 7 22.12 -13.38 1.47
C LEU A 7 22.28 -14.88 1.90
N LYS A 8 23.22 -15.18 2.80
CA LYS A 8 23.42 -16.51 3.36
C LYS A 8 22.56 -16.70 4.60
N GLU A 9 22.13 -17.92 4.84
CA GLU A 9 21.11 -18.34 5.81
C GLU A 9 21.46 -18.10 7.30
N GLU A 10 22.65 -17.63 7.64
CA GLU A 10 23.07 -17.38 9.03
C GLU A 10 22.87 -15.92 9.41
N TRP A 11 21.88 -15.70 10.26
CA TRP A 11 21.56 -14.39 10.83
C TRP A 11 22.16 -14.25 12.21
N THR A 12 22.93 -13.21 12.45
CA THR A 12 23.50 -12.89 13.76
C THR A 12 22.68 -11.79 14.42
N LEU A 13 22.40 -11.94 15.71
CA LEU A 13 21.73 -10.89 16.48
C LEU A 13 22.65 -9.67 16.58
N LEU A 14 22.20 -8.53 16.11
CA LEU A 14 22.87 -7.25 16.29
C LEU A 14 22.49 -6.69 17.66
N SER A 15 23.44 -6.57 18.56
CA SER A 15 23.28 -6.01 19.90
C SER A 15 23.31 -4.47 19.90
N ASN A 16 23.83 -3.86 18.83
CA ASN A 16 24.03 -2.42 18.72
C ASN A 16 23.04 -1.76 17.79
N GLU A 17 22.80 -0.47 18.04
CA GLU A 17 22.09 0.40 17.11
C GLU A 17 22.96 0.71 15.89
N ILE A 18 22.32 0.86 14.72
CA ILE A 18 22.95 1.39 13.51
C ILE A 18 22.72 2.89 13.51
N LYS A 19 23.78 3.69 13.71
CA LYS A 19 23.66 5.16 13.73
C LYS A 19 23.06 5.69 12.43
N GLY A 20 21.98 6.45 12.55
CA GLY A 20 21.27 7.04 11.40
C GLY A 20 20.25 6.10 10.74
N PHE A 21 19.94 4.95 11.39
CA PHE A 21 18.89 4.04 10.93
C PHE A 21 17.80 3.89 11.99
N GLU A 22 16.55 4.12 11.57
CA GLU A 22 15.36 3.88 12.38
C GLU A 22 14.66 2.61 11.88
N PHE A 23 14.54 1.62 12.75
CA PHE A 23 13.87 0.37 12.46
C PHE A 23 12.36 0.51 12.60
N GLU A 24 11.63 0.18 11.54
CA GLU A 24 10.17 0.09 11.56
C GLU A 24 9.73 -1.38 11.65
N LYS A 25 8.92 -1.69 12.65
CA LYS A 25 8.40 -3.04 12.85
C LYS A 25 7.50 -3.47 11.69
N GLY A 26 7.65 -4.72 11.25
CA GLY A 26 6.88 -5.28 10.13
C GLY A 26 7.62 -5.23 8.79
N TYR A 27 8.82 -4.66 8.77
CA TYR A 27 9.64 -4.61 7.55
C TYR A 27 10.98 -5.33 7.73
N ARG A 28 11.50 -5.83 6.61
CA ARG A 28 12.89 -6.29 6.44
C ARG A 28 13.64 -5.24 5.66
N TYR A 29 14.88 -4.99 6.06
CA TYR A 29 15.75 -4.01 5.41
C TYR A 29 16.99 -4.67 4.85
N GLN A 30 17.45 -4.17 3.71
CA GLN A 30 18.79 -4.37 3.20
C GLN A 30 19.50 -3.04 3.26
N LEU A 31 20.62 -2.98 3.98
CA LEU A 31 21.32 -1.75 4.30
C LEU A 31 22.78 -1.84 3.89
N ASN A 32 23.33 -0.75 3.37
CA ASN A 32 24.76 -0.52 3.35
C ASN A 32 25.15 0.22 4.63
N VAL A 33 26.14 -0.31 5.36
CA VAL A 33 26.65 0.27 6.59
C VAL A 33 28.18 0.33 6.56
N VAL A 34 28.75 1.35 7.19
CA VAL A 34 30.16 1.41 7.49
C VAL A 34 30.38 0.88 8.91
N GLU A 35 31.28 -0.08 9.03
CA GLU A 35 31.74 -0.61 10.30
C GLU A 35 32.96 0.20 10.78
N SER A 36 32.99 0.58 12.05
CA SER A 36 34.12 1.24 12.69
C SER A 36 34.44 0.61 14.05
N LYS A 37 35.70 0.58 14.40
CA LYS A 37 36.16 0.11 15.72
C LYS A 37 35.85 1.17 16.78
N VAL A 38 35.33 0.74 17.93
CA VAL A 38 35.12 1.60 19.09
C VAL A 38 36.39 1.60 19.91
N GLU A 39 37.01 2.76 20.12
CA GLU A 39 38.15 2.93 21.02
C GLU A 39 37.62 3.01 22.46
N ASP A 40 38.14 2.23 23.38
CA ASP A 40 37.75 2.14 24.80
C ASP A 40 36.26 1.81 25.06
N PRO A 41 35.73 0.67 24.58
CA PRO A 41 34.36 0.25 24.90
C PRO A 41 34.24 -0.08 26.39
N LYS A 42 33.18 0.39 27.05
CA LYS A 42 32.84 0.05 28.42
C LYS A 42 32.50 -1.45 28.53
N GLU A 43 32.63 -2.00 29.75
CA GLU A 43 32.26 -3.39 30.01
C GLU A 43 30.78 -3.63 29.58
N GLY A 44 30.58 -4.60 28.65
CA GLY A 44 29.27 -4.92 28.07
C GLY A 44 28.94 -4.17 26.79
N GLU A 45 29.72 -3.17 26.35
CA GLU A 45 29.54 -2.50 25.07
C GLU A 45 30.25 -3.25 23.92
N SER A 46 29.71 -3.10 22.72
CA SER A 46 30.32 -3.69 21.52
C SER A 46 31.61 -2.97 21.13
N LYS A 47 32.58 -3.73 20.67
CA LYS A 47 33.83 -3.22 20.10
C LYS A 47 33.68 -2.64 18.69
N VAL A 48 32.46 -2.74 18.14
CA VAL A 48 32.16 -2.33 16.76
C VAL A 48 30.91 -1.43 16.73
N ALA A 49 30.98 -0.36 16.00
CA ALA A 49 29.86 0.54 15.72
C ALA A 49 29.52 0.52 14.23
N TYR A 50 28.24 0.63 13.91
CA TYR A 50 27.73 0.70 12.54
C TYR A 50 27.08 2.06 12.27
N LYS A 51 27.35 2.59 11.08
CA LYS A 51 26.70 3.81 10.58
C LYS A 51 26.02 3.51 9.24
N LEU A 52 24.74 3.84 9.15
CA LEU A 52 24.01 3.73 7.88
C LEU A 52 24.63 4.63 6.81
N THR A 53 24.83 4.09 5.61
CA THR A 53 25.20 4.86 4.43
C THR A 53 24.05 4.87 3.41
N GLU A 54 23.30 3.78 3.30
CA GLU A 54 22.20 3.66 2.35
C GLU A 54 21.20 2.59 2.77
N VAL A 55 19.91 2.84 2.51
CA VAL A 55 18.85 1.82 2.55
C VAL A 55 18.67 1.28 1.15
N ILE A 56 19.21 0.09 0.86
CA ILE A 56 19.10 -0.55 -0.47
C ILE A 56 17.67 -1.03 -0.71
N ALA A 57 17.04 -1.67 0.29
CA ALA A 57 15.68 -2.16 0.19
C ALA A 57 14.96 -2.14 1.54
N LYS A 58 13.66 -1.84 1.49
CA LYS A 58 12.69 -1.99 2.58
C LYS A 58 11.53 -2.83 2.05
N THR A 59 11.27 -3.98 2.64
CA THR A 59 10.21 -4.91 2.20
C THR A 59 9.34 -5.34 3.37
N PRO A 60 8.00 -5.38 3.21
CA PRO A 60 7.12 -5.85 4.28
C PRO A 60 7.33 -7.33 4.55
N VAL A 61 7.22 -7.74 5.83
CA VAL A 61 7.26 -9.14 6.25
C VAL A 61 5.84 -9.69 6.25
N LEU A 62 5.51 -10.44 5.20
CA LEU A 62 4.20 -11.03 5.00
C LEU A 62 4.27 -12.53 5.34
N LYS A 63 3.35 -13.01 6.18
CA LYS A 63 3.38 -14.40 6.71
C LYS A 63 2.28 -15.29 6.14
N GLU A 64 1.18 -14.71 5.66
CA GLU A 64 0.03 -15.45 5.18
C GLU A 64 -0.01 -15.45 3.65
N ASP A 65 -0.62 -16.50 3.08
CA ASP A 65 -0.91 -16.55 1.66
C ASP A 65 -1.93 -15.46 1.29
N GLY A 66 -1.76 -14.87 0.10
CA GLY A 66 -2.65 -13.83 -0.40
C GLY A 66 -2.01 -12.87 -1.39
N ILE A 67 -2.84 -11.96 -1.89
CA ILE A 67 -2.40 -10.82 -2.71
C ILE A 67 -2.32 -9.60 -1.81
N TYR A 68 -1.22 -8.87 -1.91
CA TYR A 68 -0.98 -7.67 -1.12
C TYR A 68 -0.63 -6.50 -2.02
N VAL A 69 -1.07 -5.31 -1.62
CA VAL A 69 -0.59 -4.05 -2.16
C VAL A 69 0.47 -3.46 -1.22
N TYR A 70 1.63 -3.09 -1.76
CA TYR A 70 2.64 -2.28 -1.08
C TYR A 70 2.69 -0.92 -1.74
N MET A 71 2.19 0.08 -1.04
CA MET A 71 2.06 1.46 -1.51
C MET A 71 3.09 2.33 -0.81
N GLN A 72 4.10 2.75 -1.54
CA GLN A 72 5.13 3.67 -1.05
C GLN A 72 4.71 5.10 -1.35
N THR A 73 4.58 5.92 -0.32
CA THR A 73 4.19 7.33 -0.47
C THR A 73 5.30 8.27 -0.02
N ASN A 74 5.12 9.57 -0.28
CA ASN A 74 6.06 10.58 0.23
C ASN A 74 5.89 10.89 1.72
N VAL A 75 4.87 10.29 2.39
CA VAL A 75 4.61 10.49 3.83
C VAL A 75 4.70 9.20 4.64
N GLY A 76 5.02 8.08 4.00
CA GLY A 76 5.17 6.76 4.62
C GLY A 76 4.57 5.66 3.77
N ASP A 77 4.75 4.42 4.21
CA ASP A 77 4.35 3.22 3.48
C ASP A 77 3.06 2.63 4.03
N ILE A 78 2.24 2.09 3.14
CA ILE A 78 0.99 1.39 3.47
C ILE A 78 1.04 0.01 2.84
N VAL A 79 0.72 -1.03 3.61
CA VAL A 79 0.56 -2.39 3.11
C VAL A 79 -0.87 -2.86 3.36
N GLY A 80 -1.53 -3.32 2.31
CA GLY A 80 -2.88 -3.88 2.38
C GLY A 80 -2.94 -5.32 1.92
N LYS A 81 -3.79 -6.14 2.54
CA LYS A 81 -4.18 -7.46 2.06
C LYS A 81 -5.43 -7.33 1.20
N LEU A 82 -5.41 -7.88 0.00
CA LEU A 82 -6.53 -7.82 -0.95
C LEU A 82 -7.38 -9.09 -0.89
N TYR A 83 -8.70 -8.95 -0.95
CA TYR A 83 -9.67 -10.03 -0.78
C TYR A 83 -10.02 -10.71 -2.10
N MET A 84 -9.05 -11.38 -2.74
CA MET A 84 -9.22 -12.03 -4.05
C MET A 84 -10.34 -13.08 -4.09
N ASP A 85 -10.71 -13.66 -2.94
CA ASP A 85 -11.76 -14.68 -2.84
C ASP A 85 -13.18 -14.10 -2.75
N ARG A 86 -13.31 -12.87 -2.18
CA ARG A 86 -14.60 -12.24 -1.87
C ARG A 86 -14.94 -11.05 -2.75
N ALA A 87 -13.91 -10.47 -3.39
CA ALA A 87 -14.04 -9.35 -4.32
C ALA A 87 -13.12 -9.54 -5.54
N PRO A 88 -13.17 -10.71 -6.23
CA PRO A 88 -12.24 -11.04 -7.31
C PRO A 88 -12.25 -10.05 -8.47
N LEU A 89 -13.41 -9.53 -8.88
CA LEU A 89 -13.52 -8.54 -9.95
C LEU A 89 -12.82 -7.23 -9.56
N THR A 90 -13.08 -6.74 -8.36
CA THR A 90 -12.52 -5.48 -7.86
C THR A 90 -11.02 -5.58 -7.62
N VAL A 91 -10.56 -6.72 -7.04
CA VAL A 91 -9.13 -7.02 -6.87
C VAL A 91 -8.45 -7.13 -8.23
N ALA A 92 -9.07 -7.81 -9.22
CA ALA A 92 -8.50 -7.93 -10.56
C ALA A 92 -8.35 -6.55 -11.24
N ASN A 93 -9.36 -5.67 -11.11
CA ASN A 93 -9.27 -4.29 -11.60
C ASN A 93 -8.09 -3.55 -10.95
N PHE A 94 -8.02 -3.56 -9.63
CA PHE A 94 -6.97 -2.84 -8.90
C PHE A 94 -5.57 -3.40 -9.21
N VAL A 95 -5.40 -4.72 -9.18
CA VAL A 95 -4.13 -5.40 -9.46
C VAL A 95 -3.67 -5.14 -10.90
N GLY A 96 -4.57 -5.35 -11.88
CA GLY A 96 -4.23 -5.15 -13.29
C GLY A 96 -3.87 -3.70 -13.63
N LEU A 97 -4.51 -2.73 -12.99
CA LEU A 97 -4.12 -1.31 -13.09
C LEU A 97 -2.77 -1.06 -12.38
N ALA A 98 -2.57 -1.57 -11.17
CA ALA A 98 -1.33 -1.37 -10.42
C ALA A 98 -0.11 -1.95 -11.15
N GLU A 99 -0.26 -3.08 -11.83
CA GLU A 99 0.79 -3.71 -12.64
C GLU A 99 0.90 -3.15 -14.07
N GLY A 100 -0.04 -2.30 -14.48
CA GLY A 100 -0.09 -1.75 -15.84
C GLY A 100 -0.49 -2.76 -16.91
N THR A 101 -1.07 -3.90 -16.51
CA THR A 101 -1.45 -4.99 -17.42
C THR A 101 -2.88 -4.86 -17.94
N LEU A 102 -3.75 -4.11 -17.25
CA LEU A 102 -5.13 -3.89 -17.66
C LEU A 102 -5.24 -2.66 -18.58
N PRO A 103 -5.78 -2.81 -19.81
CA PRO A 103 -5.95 -1.68 -20.73
C PRO A 103 -6.80 -0.56 -20.14
N ASN A 104 -6.33 0.67 -20.29
CA ASN A 104 -6.99 1.88 -19.80
C ASN A 104 -6.65 3.10 -20.69
N THR A 105 -7.36 4.22 -20.52
CA THR A 105 -7.16 5.42 -21.36
C THR A 105 -6.15 6.42 -20.76
N ALA A 106 -5.71 6.23 -19.52
CA ALA A 106 -4.85 7.20 -18.83
C ALA A 106 -3.36 6.87 -18.92
N ARG A 107 -3.01 5.59 -19.10
CA ARG A 107 -1.63 5.12 -19.19
C ARG A 107 -1.47 4.10 -20.32
N PRO A 108 -0.35 4.12 -21.04
CA PRO A 108 0.00 3.04 -21.97
C PRO A 108 0.08 1.70 -21.26
N LEU A 109 -0.27 0.62 -21.96
CA LEU A 109 -0.09 -0.74 -21.45
C LEU A 109 1.39 -1.00 -21.09
N GLY A 110 1.62 -1.68 -19.99
CA GLY A 110 2.94 -1.88 -19.39
C GLY A 110 3.36 -0.81 -18.38
N ASN A 111 2.63 0.29 -18.28
CA ASN A 111 2.94 1.35 -17.31
C ASN A 111 2.00 1.25 -16.10
N PRO A 112 2.55 1.10 -14.86
CA PRO A 112 1.75 1.11 -13.63
C PRO A 112 0.83 2.32 -13.54
N TYR A 113 -0.46 2.06 -13.32
CA TYR A 113 -1.48 3.11 -13.37
C TYR A 113 -1.39 4.08 -12.20
N TYR A 114 -1.16 3.54 -10.99
CA TYR A 114 -1.23 4.31 -9.74
C TYR A 114 0.06 5.06 -9.41
N ASP A 115 1.18 4.73 -10.02
CA ASP A 115 2.46 5.39 -9.77
C ASP A 115 2.38 6.87 -10.10
N SER A 116 2.88 7.70 -9.19
CA SER A 116 2.84 9.16 -9.24
C SER A 116 1.46 9.81 -9.10
N LEU A 117 0.39 9.05 -8.89
CA LEU A 117 -0.92 9.61 -8.57
C LEU A 117 -0.96 10.15 -7.13
N ILE A 118 -1.90 11.05 -6.89
CA ILE A 118 -2.07 11.69 -5.58
C ILE A 118 -3.32 11.19 -4.84
N PHE A 119 -3.30 11.31 -3.52
CA PHE A 119 -4.51 11.33 -2.73
C PHE A 119 -5.11 12.74 -2.83
N HIS A 120 -6.10 12.89 -3.69
CA HIS A 120 -6.68 14.20 -4.05
C HIS A 120 -7.75 14.69 -3.09
N ARG A 121 -8.25 13.83 -2.18
CA ARG A 121 -9.28 14.18 -1.19
C ARG A 121 -9.02 13.44 0.12
N VAL A 122 -8.94 14.19 1.23
CA VAL A 122 -8.72 13.63 2.57
C VAL A 122 -9.68 14.26 3.57
N ILE A 123 -10.38 13.43 4.34
CA ILE A 123 -11.33 13.87 5.35
C ILE A 123 -11.01 13.18 6.67
N PRO A 124 -10.60 13.91 7.72
CA PRO A 124 -10.32 13.34 9.04
C PRO A 124 -11.53 12.58 9.58
N GLY A 125 -11.28 11.45 10.22
CA GLY A 125 -12.34 10.62 10.78
C GLY A 125 -13.18 9.88 9.77
N PHE A 126 -12.94 10.08 8.45
CA PHE A 126 -13.69 9.42 7.39
C PHE A 126 -12.78 8.59 6.48
N MET A 127 -12.07 9.20 5.52
CA MET A 127 -11.25 8.45 4.56
C MET A 127 -10.19 9.33 3.88
N VAL A 128 -9.23 8.66 3.21
CA VAL A 128 -8.33 9.25 2.21
C VAL A 128 -8.62 8.63 0.86
N GLN A 129 -8.81 9.45 -0.18
CA GLN A 129 -9.23 9.02 -1.52
C GLN A 129 -8.18 9.37 -2.58
N GLY A 130 -7.84 8.39 -3.42
CA GLY A 130 -6.88 8.51 -4.52
C GLY A 130 -7.30 7.70 -5.74
N GLY A 131 -6.34 7.45 -6.66
CA GLY A 131 -6.56 6.62 -7.85
C GLY A 131 -7.18 7.35 -9.03
N ASP A 132 -7.26 8.69 -8.98
CA ASP A 132 -7.67 9.52 -10.10
C ASP A 132 -6.44 10.00 -10.89
N PRO A 133 -6.30 9.66 -12.18
CA PRO A 133 -5.14 10.05 -12.98
C PRO A 133 -5.07 11.56 -13.24
N THR A 134 -6.17 12.28 -13.07
CA THR A 134 -6.23 13.75 -13.23
C THR A 134 -6.04 14.50 -11.90
N GLY A 135 -6.19 13.81 -10.76
CA GLY A 135 -6.10 14.40 -9.42
C GLY A 135 -7.19 15.43 -9.09
N THR A 136 -8.33 15.37 -9.80
CA THR A 136 -9.48 16.31 -9.68
C THR A 136 -10.68 15.69 -8.98
N GLY A 137 -10.73 14.36 -8.87
CA GLY A 137 -11.87 13.58 -8.40
C GLY A 137 -12.80 13.10 -9.52
N SER A 138 -12.54 13.51 -10.78
CA SER A 138 -13.41 13.21 -11.93
C SER A 138 -12.81 12.24 -12.95
N GLY A 139 -11.51 11.96 -12.86
CA GLY A 139 -10.81 11.07 -13.77
C GLY A 139 -10.99 9.59 -13.43
N GLY A 140 -10.60 8.74 -14.39
CA GLY A 140 -10.70 7.29 -14.24
C GLY A 140 -10.00 6.55 -15.38
N PRO A 141 -10.17 5.21 -15.45
CA PRO A 141 -9.45 4.36 -16.38
C PRO A 141 -10.06 4.31 -17.79
N GLY A 142 -11.12 5.09 -18.06
CA GLY A 142 -11.83 5.09 -19.35
C GLY A 142 -12.94 4.03 -19.46
N TYR A 143 -13.19 3.29 -18.38
CA TYR A 143 -14.29 2.34 -18.27
C TYR A 143 -14.91 2.36 -16.88
N LYS A 144 -16.05 1.70 -16.76
CA LYS A 144 -16.74 1.44 -15.49
C LYS A 144 -17.02 -0.05 -15.34
N PHE A 145 -17.12 -0.52 -14.09
CA PHE A 145 -17.54 -1.89 -13.80
C PHE A 145 -18.56 -1.95 -12.66
N LYS A 146 -19.25 -3.09 -12.59
CA LYS A 146 -20.39 -3.28 -11.70
C LYS A 146 -19.99 -3.31 -10.22
N ASN A 147 -20.98 -3.12 -9.36
CA ASN A 147 -20.82 -3.34 -7.94
C ASN A 147 -20.56 -4.83 -7.65
N GLU A 148 -19.63 -5.09 -6.74
CA GLU A 148 -19.26 -6.38 -6.22
C GLU A 148 -19.26 -6.29 -4.70
N THR A 149 -20.43 -6.40 -4.10
CA THR A 149 -20.55 -6.36 -2.65
C THR A 149 -20.68 -7.76 -2.08
N HIS A 150 -20.09 -7.99 -0.91
CA HIS A 150 -20.13 -9.30 -0.25
C HIS A 150 -20.62 -9.12 1.19
N PRO A 151 -21.58 -9.95 1.70
CA PRO A 151 -22.21 -9.76 3.02
C PRO A 151 -21.21 -9.75 4.20
N GLN A 152 -20.09 -10.45 4.06
CA GLN A 152 -19.03 -10.50 5.09
C GLN A 152 -18.03 -9.34 4.99
N LEU A 153 -18.08 -8.51 3.96
CA LEU A 153 -17.21 -7.35 3.81
C LEU A 153 -17.98 -6.11 4.24
N GLN A 154 -17.53 -5.50 5.33
CA GLN A 154 -18.14 -4.33 5.94
C GLN A 154 -17.11 -3.26 6.23
N HIS A 155 -17.51 -1.99 6.16
CA HIS A 155 -16.68 -0.84 6.56
C HIS A 155 -16.70 -0.69 8.10
N SER A 156 -16.42 -1.76 8.81
CA SER A 156 -16.60 -1.87 10.28
C SER A 156 -15.41 -1.37 11.10
N LYS A 157 -14.32 -0.98 10.45
CA LYS A 157 -13.06 -0.58 11.12
C LYS A 157 -12.26 0.39 10.26
N PRO A 158 -11.20 1.03 10.83
CA PRO A 158 -10.18 1.75 10.05
C PRO A 158 -9.47 0.80 9.07
N GLY A 159 -8.91 1.39 8.00
CA GLY A 159 -8.02 0.69 7.06
C GLY A 159 -8.72 -0.15 6.00
N ILE A 160 -10.01 0.00 5.80
CA ILE A 160 -10.72 -0.70 4.71
C ILE A 160 -10.42 -0.03 3.37
N PHE A 161 -9.92 -0.82 2.40
CA PHE A 161 -9.83 -0.43 1.00
C PHE A 161 -11.17 -0.63 0.32
N SER A 162 -11.71 0.43 -0.25
CA SER A 162 -13.00 0.39 -0.96
C SER A 162 -12.98 1.27 -2.20
N MET A 163 -13.75 0.88 -3.25
CA MET A 163 -13.83 1.66 -4.49
C MET A 163 -14.69 2.90 -4.30
N ALA A 164 -14.21 4.04 -4.77
CA ALA A 164 -15.05 5.21 -4.94
C ALA A 164 -15.89 5.06 -6.22
N ASN A 165 -17.15 5.49 -6.16
CA ASN A 165 -18.05 5.48 -7.29
C ASN A 165 -18.99 6.69 -7.29
N SER A 166 -19.69 6.92 -8.40
CA SER A 166 -20.69 7.98 -8.57
C SER A 166 -22.11 7.41 -8.67
N GLY A 167 -22.38 6.34 -7.94
CA GLY A 167 -23.61 5.58 -7.95
C GLY A 167 -23.39 4.12 -8.36
N PRO A 168 -24.43 3.31 -8.41
CA PRO A 168 -24.33 1.88 -8.71
C PRO A 168 -23.64 1.59 -10.03
N ASN A 169 -22.74 0.60 -10.04
CA ASN A 169 -22.04 0.11 -11.24
C ASN A 169 -21.19 1.17 -11.97
N THR A 170 -20.63 2.12 -11.21
CA THR A 170 -19.76 3.16 -11.76
C THR A 170 -18.33 3.10 -11.19
N ASN A 171 -17.92 1.96 -10.69
CA ASN A 171 -16.56 1.76 -10.18
C ASN A 171 -15.53 1.89 -11.32
N GLY A 172 -14.38 2.48 -11.03
CA GLY A 172 -13.30 2.69 -12.00
C GLY A 172 -11.95 2.42 -11.40
N SER A 173 -11.10 3.45 -11.30
CA SER A 173 -9.78 3.35 -10.66
C SER A 173 -9.70 4.03 -9.31
N GLN A 174 -10.63 4.93 -8.98
CA GLN A 174 -10.59 5.65 -7.73
C GLN A 174 -10.96 4.74 -6.55
N PHE A 175 -10.19 4.84 -5.48
CA PHE A 175 -10.39 4.09 -4.24
C PHE A 175 -10.20 4.99 -3.03
N PHE A 176 -10.67 4.53 -1.88
CA PHE A 176 -10.40 5.17 -0.61
C PHE A 176 -9.97 4.16 0.45
N ILE A 177 -9.30 4.67 1.48
CA ILE A 177 -8.92 3.93 2.68
C ILE A 177 -9.57 4.61 3.88
N THR A 178 -10.29 3.85 4.70
CA THR A 178 -11.05 4.40 5.82
C THR A 178 -10.17 4.79 7.00
N HIS A 179 -10.53 5.89 7.66
CA HIS A 179 -9.97 6.31 8.95
C HIS A 179 -10.64 5.64 10.14
N ASN A 180 -11.96 5.46 10.05
CA ASN A 180 -12.80 4.86 11.07
C ASN A 180 -13.81 3.92 10.43
N ALA A 181 -14.62 3.24 11.24
CA ALA A 181 -15.79 2.54 10.73
C ALA A 181 -16.74 3.50 10.01
N THR A 182 -17.21 3.10 8.82
CA THR A 182 -18.09 3.88 7.94
C THR A 182 -19.23 3.01 7.42
N SER A 183 -19.94 2.34 8.34
CA SER A 183 -20.95 1.31 8.05
C SER A 183 -22.10 1.78 7.14
N TRP A 184 -22.34 3.09 7.04
CA TRP A 184 -23.31 3.67 6.10
C TRP A 184 -22.92 3.50 4.62
N LEU A 185 -21.68 3.05 4.32
CA LEU A 185 -21.22 2.74 2.96
C LEU A 185 -21.44 1.26 2.58
N ASP A 186 -21.84 0.41 3.53
CA ASP A 186 -21.99 -1.02 3.30
C ASP A 186 -23.08 -1.29 2.24
N GLY A 187 -22.79 -2.26 1.36
CA GLY A 187 -23.68 -2.64 0.27
C GLY A 187 -23.68 -1.70 -0.94
N ALA A 188 -23.08 -0.49 -0.85
CA ALA A 188 -23.02 0.49 -1.93
C ALA A 188 -21.65 0.63 -2.57
N TYR A 189 -20.59 0.31 -1.82
CA TYR A 189 -19.20 0.45 -2.23
C TYR A 189 -18.46 -0.89 -2.16
N ASN A 190 -17.65 -1.18 -3.17
CA ASN A 190 -16.91 -2.44 -3.27
C ASN A 190 -15.72 -2.45 -2.32
N ILE A 191 -15.81 -3.17 -1.22
CA ILE A 191 -14.68 -3.44 -0.34
C ILE A 191 -13.80 -4.50 -0.98
N PHE A 192 -12.48 -4.25 -1.10
CA PHE A 192 -11.58 -5.19 -1.75
C PHE A 192 -10.29 -5.50 -0.98
N GLY A 193 -10.12 -4.93 0.23
CA GLY A 193 -8.95 -5.20 1.06
C GLY A 193 -8.96 -4.45 2.38
N GLU A 194 -7.91 -4.67 3.14
CA GLU A 194 -7.66 -3.97 4.41
C GLU A 194 -6.18 -3.66 4.61
N VAL A 195 -5.89 -2.57 5.31
CA VAL A 195 -4.54 -2.19 5.74
C VAL A 195 -4.07 -3.16 6.82
N ILE A 196 -2.86 -3.69 6.65
CA ILE A 196 -2.20 -4.56 7.64
C ILE A 196 -0.96 -3.90 8.26
N LEU A 197 -0.35 -2.93 7.56
CA LEU A 197 0.73 -2.06 8.07
C LEU A 197 0.51 -0.63 7.56
N GLY A 198 0.83 0.37 8.37
CA GLY A 198 0.76 1.79 7.96
C GLY A 198 -0.61 2.45 8.15
N GLN A 199 -1.46 1.95 9.07
CA GLN A 199 -2.72 2.63 9.43
C GLN A 199 -2.47 4.01 10.06
N ASP A 200 -1.39 4.18 10.78
CA ASP A 200 -0.93 5.47 11.33
C ASP A 200 -0.60 6.45 10.20
N ILE A 201 -0.01 5.98 9.08
CA ILE A 201 0.23 6.79 7.87
C ILE A 201 -1.09 7.23 7.24
N VAL A 202 -2.09 6.32 7.13
CA VAL A 202 -3.44 6.68 6.65
C VAL A 202 -4.05 7.76 7.54
N THR A 203 -3.90 7.62 8.87
CA THR A 203 -4.39 8.61 9.84
C THR A 203 -3.68 9.95 9.69
N LEU A 204 -2.35 9.94 9.52
CA LEU A 204 -1.56 11.14 9.24
C LEU A 204 -2.05 11.85 7.97
N MET A 205 -2.25 11.09 6.87
CA MET A 205 -2.73 11.64 5.60
C MET A 205 -4.07 12.39 5.73
N GLY A 206 -5.00 11.87 6.52
CA GLY A 206 -6.31 12.51 6.68
C GLY A 206 -6.28 13.79 7.49
N ASN A 207 -5.24 13.96 8.32
CA ASN A 207 -5.08 15.11 9.21
C ASN A 207 -4.18 16.22 8.64
N VAL A 208 -3.62 16.07 7.43
CA VAL A 208 -2.79 17.12 6.83
C VAL A 208 -3.60 18.39 6.54
N PRO A 209 -2.93 19.57 6.50
CA PRO A 209 -3.55 20.79 6.03
C PRO A 209 -4.11 20.66 4.63
N LYS A 210 -5.34 21.11 4.41
CA LYS A 210 -6.09 20.98 3.16
C LYS A 210 -6.95 22.19 2.86
N ASN A 211 -7.34 22.35 1.60
CA ASN A 211 -8.23 23.42 1.16
C ASN A 211 -9.72 23.10 1.45
N SER A 212 -10.60 24.02 1.09
CA SER A 212 -12.07 23.89 1.25
C SER A 212 -12.68 22.67 0.52
N ASN A 213 -12.02 22.16 -0.52
CA ASN A 213 -12.43 20.97 -1.26
C ASN A 213 -11.82 19.68 -0.69
N ASN A 214 -11.23 19.73 0.52
CA ASN A 214 -10.54 18.62 1.17
C ASN A 214 -9.33 18.07 0.38
N LYS A 215 -8.75 18.84 -0.52
CA LYS A 215 -7.51 18.50 -1.22
C LYS A 215 -6.31 18.91 -0.35
N PRO A 216 -5.35 18.02 -0.08
CA PRO A 216 -4.13 18.36 0.65
C PRO A 216 -3.42 19.58 0.04
N ASN A 217 -2.98 20.53 0.87
CA ASN A 217 -2.21 21.70 0.41
C ASN A 217 -0.85 21.29 -0.15
N SER A 218 -0.21 20.29 0.46
CA SER A 218 0.98 19.63 -0.08
C SER A 218 0.57 18.28 -0.64
N PRO A 219 0.91 17.94 -1.90
CA PRO A 219 0.49 16.68 -2.51
C PRO A 219 0.97 15.46 -1.74
N ILE A 220 0.07 14.53 -1.45
CA ILE A 220 0.39 13.18 -0.97
C ILE A 220 0.46 12.29 -2.18
N ILE A 221 1.66 11.79 -2.50
CA ILE A 221 1.97 11.10 -3.75
C ILE A 221 2.20 9.62 -3.49
N MET A 222 1.52 8.75 -4.23
CA MET A 222 1.85 7.33 -4.37
C MET A 222 3.10 7.22 -5.26
N LYS A 223 4.29 7.16 -4.66
CA LYS A 223 5.56 7.06 -5.41
C LYS A 223 5.62 5.78 -6.23
N LYS A 224 5.20 4.68 -5.61
CA LYS A 224 5.15 3.36 -6.23
C LYS A 224 4.06 2.51 -5.58
N VAL A 225 3.32 1.77 -6.41
CA VAL A 225 2.32 0.79 -5.97
C VAL A 225 2.69 -0.57 -6.52
N SER A 226 3.09 -1.48 -5.65
CA SER A 226 3.57 -2.82 -6.02
C SER A 226 2.61 -3.89 -5.52
N ILE A 227 2.42 -4.94 -6.31
CA ILE A 227 1.62 -6.12 -5.94
C ILE A 227 2.56 -7.24 -5.50
N ILE A 228 2.29 -7.82 -4.34
CA ILE A 228 3.04 -8.95 -3.79
C ILE A 228 2.10 -10.15 -3.68
N ARG A 229 2.54 -11.31 -4.17
CA ARG A 229 1.79 -12.56 -4.18
C ARG A 229 2.50 -13.60 -3.34
N ILE A 230 1.84 -14.11 -2.30
CA ILE A 230 2.33 -15.17 -1.42
C ILE A 230 1.41 -16.37 -1.57
N GLY A 231 2.00 -17.56 -1.74
CA GLY A 231 1.27 -18.82 -1.93
C GLY A 231 0.80 -19.04 -3.37
N ASP A 232 0.40 -20.28 -3.66
CA ASP A 232 0.12 -20.74 -5.03
C ASP A 232 -1.14 -20.13 -5.62
N ALA A 233 -2.19 -19.96 -4.83
CA ALA A 233 -3.45 -19.35 -5.30
C ALA A 233 -3.23 -17.90 -5.74
N ALA A 234 -2.49 -17.11 -4.95
CA ALA A 234 -2.17 -15.73 -5.27
C ALA A 234 -1.26 -15.61 -6.51
N LYS A 235 -0.29 -16.51 -6.66
CA LYS A 235 0.62 -16.54 -7.83
C LYS A 235 -0.11 -16.90 -9.13
N LYS A 236 -1.14 -17.73 -9.04
CA LYS A 236 -1.98 -18.14 -10.18
C LYS A 236 -3.08 -17.13 -10.53
N PHE A 237 -3.31 -16.14 -9.68
CA PHE A 237 -4.35 -15.13 -9.93
C PHE A 237 -3.97 -14.25 -11.12
N ASP A 238 -4.66 -14.45 -12.25
CA ASP A 238 -4.55 -13.61 -13.44
C ASP A 238 -5.59 -12.49 -13.38
N ALA A 239 -5.11 -11.26 -13.23
CA ALA A 239 -5.96 -10.09 -13.09
C ALA A 239 -6.74 -9.78 -14.38
N ASN A 240 -6.13 -9.95 -15.56
CA ASN A 240 -6.75 -9.62 -16.83
C ASN A 240 -7.83 -10.63 -17.21
N GLU A 241 -7.53 -11.92 -17.05
CA GLU A 241 -8.49 -12.99 -17.28
C GLU A 241 -9.69 -12.85 -16.34
N THR A 242 -9.42 -12.67 -15.02
CA THR A 242 -10.45 -12.51 -14.00
C THR A 242 -11.35 -11.30 -14.27
N PHE A 243 -10.74 -10.15 -14.58
CA PHE A 243 -11.49 -8.93 -14.89
C PHE A 243 -12.35 -9.10 -16.15
N THR A 244 -11.80 -9.64 -17.21
CA THR A 244 -12.51 -9.85 -18.49
C THR A 244 -13.69 -10.79 -18.31
N LYS A 245 -13.54 -11.84 -17.52
CA LYS A 245 -14.57 -12.84 -17.27
C LYS A 245 -15.71 -12.32 -16.37
N LEU A 246 -15.40 -11.44 -15.41
CA LEU A 246 -16.37 -11.03 -14.37
C LEU A 246 -16.97 -9.62 -14.61
N LYS A 247 -16.36 -8.78 -15.42
CA LYS A 247 -16.81 -7.39 -15.71
C LYS A 247 -18.23 -7.25 -16.24
#